data_dc6cd56008a502272560078578e3c647
#
_entry.id   dc6cd56008a502272560078578e3c647
#
_cell.length_a   1.000
_cell.length_b   1.000
_cell.length_c   1.000
_cell.angle_alpha   90.00
_cell.angle_beta   90.00
_cell.angle_gamma   90.00
#
_symmetry.space_group_name_H-M   'P 1'
#
loop_
_entity.id
_entity.type
_entity.pdbx_description
1 polymer ?
#
loop_
_entity_poly.entity_id
_entity_poly.type
_entity_poly.pdbx_seq_one_letter_code
_entity_poly.pdbx_strand_id
1 'polypeptide(L)'
;MARYMIERHFPNGLSIPQNEDGKKAVAGVVATNAEHGVTWVHSYVNPDRTATFCVYDGPSPEAIRKVAERNGLPVTRITQVSVLDPYFYTA
;
A
#
# COMPACT_ATOMS: atom_id res chain seq x y z
N MET A 1 3.93 -10.86 -11.13
CA MET A 1 4.55 -10.55 -9.82
C MET A 1 3.61 -10.96 -8.70
N ALA A 2 4.16 -11.22 -7.53
CA ALA A 2 3.34 -11.54 -6.37
C ALA A 2 2.60 -10.31 -5.86
N ARG A 3 1.48 -10.54 -5.22
CA ARG A 3 0.65 -9.52 -4.60
C ARG A 3 0.73 -9.62 -3.09
N TYR A 4 0.77 -8.48 -2.43
CA TYR A 4 0.92 -8.39 -0.98
C TYR A 4 -0.10 -7.43 -0.38
N MET A 5 -0.59 -7.79 0.82
CA MET A 5 -1.38 -6.92 1.68
C MET A 5 -0.46 -6.36 2.76
N ILE A 6 -0.39 -5.04 2.86
CA ILE A 6 0.44 -4.36 3.85
C ILE A 6 -0.48 -3.66 4.84
N GLU A 7 -0.41 -4.10 6.10
CA GLU A 7 -1.15 -3.47 7.20
C GLU A 7 -0.26 -2.41 7.84
N ARG A 8 -0.82 -1.21 8.02
CA ARG A 8 -0.13 -0.08 8.64
C ARG A 8 -1.00 0.51 9.74
N HIS A 9 -0.36 1.00 10.79
CA HIS A 9 -1.03 1.66 11.89
C HIS A 9 -0.52 3.09 12.03
N PHE A 10 -1.44 4.04 12.13
CA PHE A 10 -1.16 5.47 12.29
C PHE A 10 -1.86 5.95 13.57
N PRO A 11 -1.17 5.98 14.72
CA PRO A 11 -1.81 6.30 16.00
C PRO A 11 -2.51 7.64 16.04
N ASN A 12 -2.01 8.61 15.29
CA ASN A 12 -2.57 9.97 15.23
C ASN A 12 -3.46 10.19 14.00
N GLY A 13 -3.77 9.12 13.28
CA GLY A 13 -4.54 9.19 12.06
C GLY A 13 -3.71 9.59 10.84
N LEU A 14 -3.99 8.95 9.71
CA LEU A 14 -3.38 9.30 8.43
C LEU A 14 -4.08 10.53 7.87
N SER A 15 -3.30 11.55 7.52
CA SER A 15 -3.82 12.76 6.89
C SER A 15 -3.13 12.98 5.55
N ILE A 16 -3.88 12.76 4.47
CA ILE A 16 -3.46 13.13 3.11
C ILE A 16 -4.50 14.11 2.59
N PRO A 17 -4.19 15.40 2.52
CA PRO A 17 -5.18 16.39 2.09
C PRO A 17 -5.56 16.19 0.62
N GLN A 18 -6.82 16.45 0.29
CA GLN A 18 -7.33 16.38 -1.09
C GLN A 18 -7.06 17.70 -1.82
N ASN A 19 -5.79 18.02 -2.00
CA ASN A 19 -5.30 19.23 -2.64
C ASN A 19 -3.95 18.94 -3.34
N GLU A 20 -3.27 19.96 -3.81
CA GLU A 20 -1.99 19.81 -4.51
C GLU A 20 -0.90 19.17 -3.63
N ASP A 21 -0.88 19.44 -2.33
CA ASP A 21 0.10 18.85 -1.40
C ASP A 21 -0.14 17.35 -1.26
N GLY A 22 -1.39 16.92 -1.12
CA GLY A 22 -1.74 15.51 -1.08
C GLY A 22 -1.41 14.80 -2.39
N LYS A 23 -1.69 15.45 -3.52
CA LYS A 23 -1.35 14.93 -4.85
C LYS A 23 0.14 14.70 -5.01
N LYS A 24 0.97 15.65 -4.56
CA LYS A 24 2.42 15.52 -4.59
C LYS A 24 2.91 14.40 -3.69
N ALA A 25 2.34 14.26 -2.50
CA ALA A 25 2.70 13.18 -1.57
C ALA A 25 2.44 11.82 -2.19
N VAL A 26 1.26 11.62 -2.79
CA VAL A 26 0.89 10.37 -3.46
C VAL A 26 1.80 10.12 -4.67
N ALA A 27 2.06 11.13 -5.47
CA ALA A 27 2.96 11.01 -6.63
C ALA A 27 4.38 10.60 -6.21
N GLY A 28 4.87 11.11 -5.08
CA GLY A 28 6.17 10.74 -4.52
C GLY A 28 6.23 9.27 -4.13
N VAL A 29 5.18 8.77 -3.49
CA VAL A 29 5.08 7.35 -3.14
C VAL A 29 5.09 6.48 -4.39
N VAL A 30 4.30 6.81 -5.39
CA VAL A 30 4.22 6.06 -6.66
C VAL A 30 5.59 6.03 -7.35
N ALA A 31 6.28 7.17 -7.41
CA ALA A 31 7.60 7.26 -8.03
C ALA A 31 8.65 6.41 -7.31
N THR A 32 8.68 6.46 -5.97
CA THR A 32 9.60 5.64 -5.17
C THR A 32 9.32 4.16 -5.38
N ASN A 33 8.05 3.76 -5.39
CA ASN A 33 7.65 2.37 -5.64
C ASN A 33 8.16 1.88 -6.99
N ALA A 34 8.00 2.70 -8.03
CA ALA A 34 8.41 2.34 -9.39
C ALA A 34 9.92 2.06 -9.49
N GLU A 35 10.75 2.78 -8.74
CA GLU A 35 12.20 2.57 -8.70
C GLU A 35 12.57 1.17 -8.22
N HIS A 36 11.70 0.50 -7.49
CA HIS A 36 11.93 -0.83 -6.92
C HIS A 36 11.05 -1.92 -7.54
N GLY A 37 10.39 -1.61 -8.65
CA GLY A 37 9.51 -2.55 -9.33
C GLY A 37 8.24 -2.87 -8.55
N VAL A 38 7.80 -1.95 -7.71
CA VAL A 38 6.62 -2.10 -6.86
C VAL A 38 5.50 -1.22 -7.40
N THR A 39 4.28 -1.77 -7.43
CA THR A 39 3.09 -1.04 -7.84
C THR A 39 2.09 -0.99 -6.69
N TRP A 40 1.69 0.21 -6.30
CA TRP A 40 0.59 0.43 -5.37
C TRP A 40 -0.72 0.30 -6.15
N VAL A 41 -1.49 -0.75 -5.87
CA VAL A 41 -2.75 -1.03 -6.57
C VAL A 41 -3.87 -0.16 -6.01
N HIS A 42 -4.14 -0.29 -4.73
CA HIS A 42 -5.08 0.52 -3.96
C HIS A 42 -4.92 0.23 -2.48
N SER A 43 -5.63 0.98 -1.66
CA SER A 43 -5.64 0.78 -0.21
C SER A 43 -7.06 0.90 0.32
N TYR A 44 -7.30 0.22 1.44
CA TYR A 44 -8.47 0.42 2.28
C TYR A 44 -8.03 1.18 3.53
N VAL A 45 -8.90 2.02 4.03
CA VAL A 45 -8.65 2.80 5.24
C VAL A 45 -9.89 2.71 6.15
N ASN A 46 -9.66 2.54 7.45
CA ASN A 46 -10.76 2.49 8.41
C ASN A 46 -11.33 3.90 8.68
N PRO A 47 -12.53 4.01 9.32
CA PRO A 47 -13.21 5.31 9.44
C PRO A 47 -12.42 6.38 10.18
N ASP A 48 -11.67 6.05 11.23
CA ASP A 48 -10.87 7.03 11.97
C ASP A 48 -9.47 7.24 11.39
N ARG A 49 -9.14 6.55 10.29
CA ARG A 49 -7.90 6.66 9.54
C ARG A 49 -6.65 6.26 10.34
N THR A 50 -6.83 5.38 11.32
CA THR A 50 -5.72 4.86 12.13
C THR A 50 -5.10 3.60 11.56
N ALA A 51 -5.79 2.93 10.63
CA ALA A 51 -5.28 1.72 9.99
C ALA A 51 -5.52 1.76 8.49
N THR A 52 -4.53 1.28 7.74
CA THR A 52 -4.66 1.08 6.29
C THR A 52 -4.28 -0.35 5.93
N PHE A 53 -4.89 -0.83 4.86
CA PHE A 53 -4.65 -2.15 4.28
C PHE A 53 -4.33 -1.92 2.82
N CYS A 54 -3.04 -1.89 2.50
CA CYS A 54 -2.57 -1.51 1.18
C CYS A 54 -2.28 -2.73 0.33
N VAL A 55 -2.77 -2.76 -0.90
CA VAL A 55 -2.52 -3.84 -1.85
C VAL A 55 -1.43 -3.39 -2.81
N TYR A 56 -0.34 -4.14 -2.84
CA TYR A 56 0.82 -3.88 -3.69
C TYR A 56 1.17 -5.10 -4.52
N ASP A 57 1.67 -4.87 -5.72
CA ASP A 57 2.34 -5.89 -6.52
C ASP A 57 3.84 -5.62 -6.49
N GLY A 58 4.63 -6.66 -6.26
CA GLY A 58 6.08 -6.49 -6.17
C GLY A 58 6.83 -7.81 -6.27
N PRO A 59 8.17 -7.75 -6.44
CA PRO A 59 8.98 -8.95 -6.63
C PRO A 59 9.19 -9.75 -5.34
N SER A 60 9.11 -9.11 -4.17
CA SER A 60 9.37 -9.76 -2.89
C SER A 60 8.86 -8.90 -1.73
N PRO A 61 8.67 -9.49 -0.53
CA PRO A 61 8.36 -8.72 0.67
C PRO A 61 9.46 -7.71 1.02
N GLU A 62 10.70 -8.05 0.75
CA GLU A 62 11.86 -7.19 1.02
C GLU A 62 11.80 -5.91 0.20
N ALA A 63 11.40 -5.99 -1.07
CA ALA A 63 11.20 -4.81 -1.91
C ALA A 63 10.10 -3.91 -1.36
N ILE A 64 9.01 -4.51 -0.88
CA ILE A 64 7.90 -3.78 -0.24
C ILE A 64 8.40 -3.06 1.02
N ARG A 65 9.16 -3.73 1.88
CA ARG A 65 9.73 -3.13 3.10
C ARG A 65 10.65 -1.97 2.78
N LYS A 66 11.46 -2.12 1.73
CA LYS A 66 12.40 -1.09 1.30
C LYS A 66 11.68 0.18 0.83
N VAL A 67 10.64 0.04 0.02
CA VAL A 67 9.88 1.21 -0.44
C VAL A 67 9.12 1.86 0.72
N ALA A 68 8.59 1.08 1.66
CA ALA A 68 7.93 1.61 2.85
C ALA A 68 8.91 2.46 3.68
N GLU A 69 10.13 1.97 3.89
CA GLU A 69 11.17 2.69 4.60
C GLU A 69 11.51 4.01 3.90
N ARG A 70 11.71 3.98 2.58
CA ARG A 70 12.02 5.18 1.80
C ARG A 70 10.88 6.19 1.79
N ASN A 71 9.64 5.72 1.83
CA ASN A 71 8.46 6.58 1.88
C ASN A 71 8.13 7.06 3.30
N GLY A 72 8.86 6.59 4.32
CA GLY A 72 8.58 6.93 5.71
C GLY A 72 7.26 6.37 6.23
N LEU A 73 6.83 5.22 5.69
CA LEU A 73 5.57 4.59 6.07
C LEU A 73 5.80 3.41 7.01
N PRO A 74 4.99 3.30 8.08
CA PRO A 74 5.10 2.15 8.99
C PRO A 74 4.60 0.88 8.31
N VAL A 75 5.15 -0.27 8.75
CA VAL A 75 4.68 -1.58 8.32
C VAL A 75 4.42 -2.41 9.57
N THR A 76 3.16 -2.78 9.79
CA THR A 76 2.77 -3.65 10.89
C THR A 76 2.86 -5.12 10.43
N ARG A 77 2.41 -5.39 9.22
CA ARG A 77 2.37 -6.76 8.69
C ARG A 77 2.38 -6.74 7.17
N ILE A 78 3.07 -7.72 6.58
CA ILE A 78 3.01 -8.00 5.14
C ILE A 78 2.56 -9.44 4.96
N THR A 79 1.53 -9.66 4.16
CA THR A 79 1.00 -10.98 3.85
C THR A 79 0.90 -11.14 2.35
N GLN A 80 1.47 -12.22 1.81
CA GLN A 80 1.26 -12.54 0.39
C GLN A 80 -0.18 -13.00 0.21
N VAL A 81 -0.86 -12.45 -0.79
CA VAL A 81 -2.29 -12.69 -1.03
C VAL A 81 -2.55 -12.95 -2.50
N SER A 82 -3.73 -13.50 -2.77
CA SER A 82 -4.28 -13.57 -4.11
C SER A 82 -5.76 -13.21 -4.04
N VAL A 83 -6.33 -12.82 -5.17
CA VAL A 83 -7.75 -12.44 -5.21
C VAL A 83 -8.61 -13.71 -5.15
N LEU A 84 -9.62 -13.68 -4.29
CA LEU A 84 -10.67 -14.67 -4.22
C LEU A 84 -12.00 -13.93 -4.30
N ASP A 85 -12.74 -14.14 -5.39
CA ASP A 85 -14.03 -13.50 -5.58
C ASP A 85 -15.01 -14.48 -6.23
N PRO A 86 -16.31 -14.13 -6.28
CA PRO A 86 -17.33 -15.04 -6.82
C PRO A 86 -17.07 -15.47 -8.26
N TYR A 87 -16.40 -14.67 -9.05
CA TYR A 87 -16.17 -14.94 -10.47
C TYR A 87 -15.18 -16.07 -10.72
N PHE A 88 -14.33 -16.41 -9.76
CA PHE A 88 -13.47 -17.59 -9.85
C PHE A 88 -14.28 -18.89 -9.94
N TYR A 89 -15.50 -18.89 -9.41
CA TYR A 89 -16.34 -20.08 -9.29
C TYR A 89 -17.55 -20.08 -10.23
N THR A 90 -17.83 -18.95 -10.87
CA THR A 90 -19.02 -18.76 -11.69
C THR A 90 -18.71 -18.45 -13.15
N ALA A 91 -17.46 -18.25 -13.47
CA ALA A 91 -17.03 -17.95 -14.84
C ALA A 91 -17.02 -19.16 -15.76
#